data_f2fc0e712a9e64ab92fde17120516a2f
#
_entry.id   f2fc0e712a9e64ab92fde17120516a2f
#
_cell.length_a   1.000
_cell.length_b   1.000
_cell.length_c   1.000
_cell.angle_alpha   90.00
_cell.angle_beta   90.00
_cell.angle_gamma   90.00
#
_symmetry.space_group_name_H-M   'P 1'
#
loop_
_entity.id
_entity.type
_entity.pdbx_description
1 polymer ?
#
loop_
_entity_poly.entity_id
_entity_poly.type
_entity_poly.pdbx_seq_one_letter_code
_entity_poly.pdbx_strand_id
1 'polypeptide(L)'
;MSVSPLPVRAPPRRPGQQLVAAAAARVRKPPNQRRLARRHLVIKLAKLLLPAAAALLLAALALWPEIGRMTDSARIAYQRMSREIGGATVTDARYRGVDEHGRPYTLTAATAVQVDPERINLTTLKGDITLANGTWLMVQAKHGVFLQHTNQLDLSGDVILYRDDGTTVSTASASIDLKNGAAANAEPTHAEGPFGTLDAQGFTATDQGTAIQFAGPAHLVLNGASP
;
A
#
# COMPACT_ATOMS: atom_id res chain seq x y z
N MET A 1 38.16 104.37 46.70
CA MET A 1 39.02 103.97 45.58
C MET A 1 39.24 102.48 45.67
N SER A 2 38.54 101.69 44.86
CA SER A 2 38.62 100.24 44.91
C SER A 2 38.89 99.82 43.48
N VAL A 3 40.05 99.24 43.25
CA VAL A 3 40.49 98.74 41.95
C VAL A 3 40.13 97.25 41.87
N SER A 4 39.25 96.89 40.91
CA SER A 4 38.96 95.52 40.60
C SER A 4 40.05 94.93 39.70
N PRO A 5 40.52 93.71 39.97
CA PRO A 5 41.44 93.03 39.06
C PRO A 5 40.69 92.37 37.88
N LEU A 6 41.29 92.39 36.69
CA LEU A 6 40.85 91.86 35.43
C LEU A 6 40.94 90.30 35.42
N PRO A 7 40.07 89.58 34.73
CA PRO A 7 40.11 88.12 34.66
C PRO A 7 41.25 87.67 33.73
N VAL A 8 42.03 86.70 34.21
CA VAL A 8 43.10 86.01 33.48
C VAL A 8 42.46 85.06 32.48
N ARG A 9 42.75 85.27 31.20
CA ARG A 9 42.30 84.43 30.09
C ARG A 9 43.15 83.20 30.02
N ALA A 10 42.49 81.99 30.20
CA ALA A 10 43.17 80.69 30.09
C ALA A 10 43.61 80.44 28.63
N PRO A 11 44.77 79.77 28.41
CA PRO A 11 45.30 79.52 27.10
C PRO A 11 44.47 78.43 26.33
N PRO A 12 44.41 78.55 24.99
CA PRO A 12 43.63 77.57 24.18
C PRO A 12 44.25 76.18 24.23
N ARG A 13 43.43 75.18 24.54
CA ARG A 13 43.83 73.79 24.56
C ARG A 13 44.08 73.31 23.13
N ARG A 14 45.21 72.66 22.86
CA ARG A 14 45.64 72.17 21.58
C ARG A 14 44.68 71.02 21.11
N PRO A 15 44.30 70.95 19.83
CA PRO A 15 43.28 70.03 19.33
C PRO A 15 43.59 68.54 19.54
N GLY A 16 44.87 68.20 19.73
CA GLY A 16 45.27 66.81 19.97
C GLY A 16 44.86 66.20 21.33
N GLN A 17 44.67 67.04 22.36
CA GLN A 17 44.29 66.58 23.70
C GLN A 17 42.81 66.16 23.80
N GLN A 18 41.95 66.70 22.95
CA GLN A 18 40.53 66.36 22.93
C GLN A 18 40.30 64.92 22.30
N LEU A 19 41.14 64.54 21.36
CA LEU A 19 41.04 63.21 20.74
C LEU A 19 41.48 62.08 21.68
N VAL A 20 42.49 62.37 22.53
CA VAL A 20 42.95 61.36 23.51
C VAL A 20 41.94 61.18 24.65
N ALA A 21 41.28 62.25 25.09
CA ALA A 21 40.23 62.20 26.10
C ALA A 21 38.97 61.47 25.61
N ALA A 22 38.62 61.66 24.32
CA ALA A 22 37.49 60.95 23.70
C ALA A 22 37.75 59.45 23.48
N ALA A 23 39.02 59.09 23.26
CA ALA A 23 39.40 57.62 23.11
C ALA A 23 39.40 56.91 24.45
N ALA A 24 39.68 57.60 25.56
CA ALA A 24 39.69 57.02 26.91
C ALA A 24 38.26 56.72 27.48
N ALA A 25 37.21 57.37 26.92
CA ALA A 25 35.85 57.32 27.45
C ALA A 25 35.03 56.10 26.87
N ARG A 26 35.62 55.24 26.00
CA ARG A 26 34.99 54.05 25.61
C ARG A 26 35.19 52.96 26.69
N VAL A 27 34.40 53.01 27.74
CA VAL A 27 34.25 51.96 28.75
C VAL A 27 33.64 50.76 28.02
N ARG A 28 34.47 49.76 27.75
CA ARG A 28 33.98 48.45 27.28
C ARG A 28 33.15 47.87 28.42
N LYS A 29 31.81 47.82 28.22
CA LYS A 29 30.91 47.08 29.12
C LYS A 29 31.43 45.65 29.25
N PRO A 30 31.69 45.14 30.46
CA PRO A 30 32.12 43.77 30.63
C PRO A 30 31.04 42.82 30.13
N PRO A 31 31.38 41.77 29.38
CA PRO A 31 30.42 40.83 28.89
C PRO A 31 29.69 40.16 30.08
N ASN A 32 28.38 40.18 30.02
CA ASN A 32 27.48 39.70 31.05
C ASN A 32 27.82 38.23 31.40
N GLN A 33 28.44 38.00 32.56
CA GLN A 33 28.94 36.69 33.00
C GLN A 33 27.87 35.62 33.00
N ARG A 34 26.60 36.00 33.16
CA ARG A 34 25.46 35.06 33.07
C ARG A 34 25.23 34.48 31.66
N ARG A 35 25.60 35.21 30.59
CA ARG A 35 25.52 34.72 29.21
C ARG A 35 26.67 33.79 28.84
N LEU A 36 27.86 34.00 29.43
CA LEU A 36 29.01 33.12 29.24
C LEU A 36 28.81 31.78 29.96
N ALA A 37 28.28 31.81 31.21
CA ALA A 37 27.98 30.61 31.96
C ALA A 37 26.93 29.71 31.26
N ARG A 38 25.89 30.30 30.68
CA ARG A 38 24.88 29.52 29.89
C ARG A 38 25.48 28.94 28.62
N ARG A 39 26.38 29.66 27.92
CA ARG A 39 27.05 29.11 26.72
C ARG A 39 27.97 27.94 27.08
N HIS A 40 28.71 28.00 28.17
CA HIS A 40 29.55 26.90 28.64
C HIS A 40 28.72 25.67 29.06
N LEU A 41 27.55 25.89 29.66
CA LEU A 41 26.63 24.80 30.04
C LEU A 41 26.02 24.17 28.80
N VAL A 42 25.57 24.94 27.82
CA VAL A 42 25.03 24.44 26.55
C VAL A 42 26.09 23.65 25.76
N ILE A 43 27.34 24.16 25.70
CA ILE A 43 28.44 23.48 25.01
C ILE A 43 28.82 22.20 25.73
N LYS A 44 28.83 22.16 27.07
CA LYS A 44 29.08 20.90 27.83
C LYS A 44 27.96 19.91 27.65
N LEU A 45 26.69 20.37 27.69
CA LEU A 45 25.54 19.49 27.41
C LEU A 45 25.58 18.95 25.98
N ALA A 46 25.86 19.79 24.98
CA ALA A 46 25.97 19.38 23.59
C ALA A 46 27.10 18.37 23.37
N LYS A 47 28.27 18.58 24.00
CA LYS A 47 29.39 17.64 23.94
C LYS A 47 29.09 16.28 24.57
N LEU A 48 28.17 16.21 25.54
CA LEU A 48 27.77 14.94 26.18
C LEU A 48 26.59 14.30 25.46
N LEU A 49 25.59 15.10 25.03
CA LEU A 49 24.38 14.61 24.36
C LEU A 49 24.65 14.11 22.95
N LEU A 50 25.54 14.77 22.19
CA LEU A 50 25.84 14.38 20.81
C LEU A 50 26.46 12.98 20.71
N PRO A 51 27.51 12.62 21.48
CA PRO A 51 28.05 11.26 21.45
C PRO A 51 27.08 10.23 22.06
N ALA A 52 26.28 10.61 23.07
CA ALA A 52 25.26 9.73 23.62
C ALA A 52 24.15 9.42 22.60
N ALA A 53 23.67 10.42 21.87
CA ALA A 53 22.71 10.24 20.78
C ALA A 53 23.29 9.41 19.64
N ALA A 54 24.55 9.62 19.26
CA ALA A 54 25.24 8.82 18.25
C ALA A 54 25.40 7.36 18.69
N ALA A 55 25.76 7.12 19.95
CA ALA A 55 25.87 5.77 20.51
C ALA A 55 24.50 5.06 20.56
N LEU A 56 23.43 5.79 20.88
CA LEU A 56 22.07 5.26 20.92
C LEU A 56 21.56 4.93 19.50
N LEU A 57 21.87 5.75 18.50
CA LEU A 57 21.59 5.49 17.09
C LEU A 57 22.37 4.27 16.57
N LEU A 58 23.65 4.14 16.92
CA LEU A 58 24.45 2.97 16.56
C LEU A 58 23.95 1.70 17.23
N ALA A 59 23.55 1.77 18.51
CA ALA A 59 22.93 0.64 19.21
C ALA A 59 21.58 0.26 18.57
N ALA A 60 20.75 1.24 18.18
CA ALA A 60 19.50 0.98 17.49
C ALA A 60 19.75 0.32 16.12
N LEU A 61 20.75 0.78 15.39
CA LEU A 61 21.14 0.19 14.10
C LEU A 61 21.71 -1.23 14.24
N ALA A 62 22.48 -1.49 15.30
CA ALA A 62 23.04 -2.81 15.60
C ALA A 62 21.97 -3.82 16.08
N LEU A 63 20.94 -3.34 16.78
CA LEU A 63 19.82 -4.16 17.24
C LEU A 63 18.73 -4.38 16.18
N TRP A 64 18.72 -3.57 15.11
CA TRP A 64 17.76 -3.69 14.00
C TRP A 64 17.73 -5.09 13.36
N PRO A 65 18.87 -5.72 13.04
CA PRO A 65 18.86 -7.09 12.50
C PRO A 65 18.38 -8.16 13.47
N GLU A 66 18.52 -7.95 14.80
CA GLU A 66 18.01 -8.90 15.80
C GLU A 66 16.47 -8.90 15.88
N ILE A 67 15.84 -7.73 15.71
CA ILE A 67 14.38 -7.59 15.66
C ILE A 67 13.84 -8.27 14.40
N GLY A 68 14.53 -8.13 13.26
CA GLY A 68 14.19 -8.82 12.02
C GLY A 68 14.26 -10.35 12.14
N ARG A 69 15.29 -10.87 12.82
CA ARG A 69 15.47 -12.32 13.04
C ARG A 69 14.40 -12.93 13.95
N MET A 70 13.91 -12.20 14.94
CA MET A 70 12.79 -12.66 15.79
C MET A 70 11.49 -12.76 14.99
N THR A 71 11.24 -11.82 14.05
CA THR A 71 10.07 -11.84 13.18
C THR A 71 10.14 -12.96 12.13
N ASP A 72 11.32 -13.22 11.58
CA ASP A 72 11.53 -14.32 10.62
C ASP A 72 11.47 -15.69 11.31
N SER A 73 11.93 -15.81 12.54
CA SER A 73 11.81 -17.05 13.32
C SER A 73 10.35 -17.38 13.65
N ALA A 74 9.52 -16.37 13.92
CA ALA A 74 8.09 -16.54 14.09
C ALA A 74 7.41 -16.97 12.79
N ARG A 75 7.79 -16.38 11.65
CA ARG A 75 7.27 -16.79 10.33
C ARG A 75 7.66 -18.22 9.96
N ILE A 76 8.90 -18.63 10.23
CA ILE A 76 9.38 -20.00 9.99
C ILE A 76 8.69 -21.00 10.91
N ALA A 77 8.42 -20.65 12.17
CA ALA A 77 7.66 -21.47 13.11
C ALA A 77 6.20 -21.63 12.65
N TYR A 78 5.55 -20.57 12.18
CA TYR A 78 4.21 -20.63 11.58
C TYR A 78 4.19 -21.49 10.32
N GLN A 79 5.17 -21.37 9.44
CA GLN A 79 5.27 -22.20 8.22
C GLN A 79 5.51 -23.68 8.53
N ARG A 80 6.29 -24.01 9.59
CA ARG A 80 6.50 -25.39 10.02
C ARG A 80 5.24 -25.99 10.65
N MET A 81 4.57 -25.23 11.50
CA MET A 81 3.32 -25.66 12.14
C MET A 81 2.18 -25.84 11.13
N SER A 82 2.14 -25.03 10.07
CA SER A 82 1.19 -25.22 8.94
C SER A 82 1.47 -26.43 8.08
N ARG A 83 2.70 -26.95 8.08
CA ARG A 83 3.04 -28.21 7.35
C ARG A 83 2.72 -29.46 8.15
N GLU A 84 2.73 -29.41 9.48
CA GLU A 84 2.43 -30.55 10.34
C GLU A 84 0.93 -30.70 10.65
N ILE A 85 0.17 -29.61 10.58
CA ILE A 85 -1.29 -29.65 10.68
C ILE A 85 -1.80 -29.72 9.24
N GLY A 86 -2.16 -30.90 8.78
CA GLY A 86 -2.76 -31.12 7.45
C GLY A 86 -3.79 -30.02 7.17
N GLY A 87 -3.61 -29.29 6.06
CA GLY A 87 -4.22 -28.06 5.57
C GLY A 87 -5.39 -27.50 6.36
N ALA A 88 -5.28 -26.26 6.82
CA ALA A 88 -6.40 -25.60 7.49
C ALA A 88 -7.66 -25.68 6.60
N THR A 89 -8.68 -26.37 7.09
CA THR A 89 -9.97 -26.48 6.39
C THR A 89 -10.97 -25.53 7.00
N VAL A 90 -11.54 -24.67 6.18
CA VAL A 90 -12.61 -23.74 6.57
C VAL A 90 -13.88 -24.17 5.85
N THR A 91 -14.95 -24.40 6.59
CA THR A 91 -16.30 -24.62 6.04
C THR A 91 -17.03 -23.28 5.98
N ASP A 92 -17.93 -23.13 4.97
CA ASP A 92 -18.67 -21.89 4.70
C ASP A 92 -17.73 -20.66 4.59
N ALA A 93 -16.62 -20.89 3.89
CA ALA A 93 -15.59 -19.87 3.72
C ALA A 93 -16.16 -18.66 2.94
N ARG A 94 -15.89 -17.47 3.44
CA ARG A 94 -16.23 -16.20 2.76
C ARG A 94 -15.00 -15.31 2.73
N TYR A 95 -14.57 -14.97 1.53
CA TYR A 95 -13.50 -14.03 1.27
C TYR A 95 -14.07 -12.76 0.62
N ARG A 96 -13.62 -11.60 1.09
CA ARG A 96 -13.93 -10.31 0.46
C ARG A 96 -12.62 -9.65 0.10
N GLY A 97 -12.52 -9.23 -1.14
CA GLY A 97 -11.36 -8.53 -1.68
C GLY A 97 -11.77 -7.28 -2.43
N VAL A 98 -10.78 -6.55 -2.88
CA VAL A 98 -10.93 -5.46 -3.84
C VAL A 98 -9.97 -5.71 -4.99
N ASP A 99 -10.40 -5.43 -6.20
CA ASP A 99 -9.54 -5.49 -7.37
C ASP A 99 -8.62 -4.26 -7.47
N GLU A 100 -7.78 -4.17 -8.50
CA GLU A 100 -6.90 -3.00 -8.70
C GLU A 100 -7.64 -1.67 -8.89
N HIS A 101 -8.92 -1.71 -9.22
CA HIS A 101 -9.77 -0.54 -9.42
C HIS A 101 -10.60 -0.19 -8.17
N GLY A 102 -10.33 -0.87 -7.04
CA GLY A 102 -11.03 -0.65 -5.78
C GLY A 102 -12.45 -1.22 -5.75
N ARG A 103 -12.84 -2.08 -6.70
CA ARG A 103 -14.18 -2.69 -6.74
C ARG A 103 -14.24 -3.88 -5.79
N PRO A 104 -15.22 -3.93 -4.90
CA PRO A 104 -15.36 -5.06 -4.01
C PRO A 104 -15.85 -6.30 -4.76
N TYR A 105 -15.23 -7.43 -4.48
CA TYR A 105 -15.72 -8.75 -4.88
C TYR A 105 -15.87 -9.66 -3.67
N THR A 106 -16.79 -10.60 -3.75
CA THR A 106 -17.00 -11.62 -2.73
C THR A 106 -16.79 -13.00 -3.34
N LEU A 107 -16.05 -13.85 -2.64
CA LEU A 107 -15.89 -15.25 -2.99
C LEU A 107 -16.37 -16.10 -1.81
N THR A 108 -17.28 -17.00 -2.06
CA THR A 108 -17.80 -17.95 -1.07
C THR A 108 -17.54 -19.38 -1.53
N ALA A 109 -17.24 -20.27 -0.59
CA ALA A 109 -17.05 -21.67 -0.89
C ALA A 109 -17.59 -22.53 0.25
N ALA A 110 -18.18 -23.70 -0.07
CA ALA A 110 -18.63 -24.64 0.96
C ALA A 110 -17.45 -25.14 1.80
N THR A 111 -16.30 -25.40 1.16
CA THR A 111 -15.04 -25.68 1.86
C THR A 111 -13.87 -24.99 1.19
N ALA A 112 -12.94 -24.50 2.00
CA ALA A 112 -11.65 -23.98 1.58
C ALA A 112 -10.56 -24.75 2.32
N VAL A 113 -9.65 -25.38 1.60
CA VAL A 113 -8.53 -26.14 2.16
C VAL A 113 -7.23 -25.51 1.70
N GLN A 114 -6.48 -24.96 2.63
CA GLN A 114 -5.15 -24.45 2.34
C GLN A 114 -4.17 -25.62 2.26
N VAL A 115 -3.71 -25.93 1.05
CA VAL A 115 -2.77 -27.04 0.78
C VAL A 115 -1.32 -26.61 1.06
N ASP A 116 -1.02 -25.37 0.70
CA ASP A 116 0.27 -24.72 0.96
C ASP A 116 0.05 -23.21 1.17
N PRO A 117 1.09 -22.41 1.55
CA PRO A 117 0.94 -20.98 1.82
C PRO A 117 0.38 -20.17 0.65
N GLU A 118 0.48 -20.68 -0.58
CA GLU A 118 0.09 -19.94 -1.79
C GLU A 118 -1.17 -20.49 -2.45
N ARG A 119 -1.57 -21.72 -2.10
CA ARG A 119 -2.63 -22.46 -2.79
C ARG A 119 -3.78 -22.82 -1.85
N ILE A 120 -4.99 -22.43 -2.24
CA ILE A 120 -6.23 -22.79 -1.56
C ILE A 120 -7.12 -23.55 -2.55
N ASN A 121 -7.51 -24.77 -2.19
CA ASN A 121 -8.51 -25.53 -2.93
C ASN A 121 -9.90 -25.18 -2.39
N LEU A 122 -10.83 -24.90 -3.28
CA LEU A 122 -12.19 -24.49 -3.00
C LEU A 122 -13.18 -25.52 -3.55
N THR A 123 -14.26 -25.76 -2.82
CA THR A 123 -15.34 -26.64 -3.27
C THR A 123 -16.66 -25.91 -3.27
N THR A 124 -17.47 -26.12 -4.30
CA THR A 124 -18.79 -25.47 -4.47
C THR A 124 -18.68 -23.96 -4.24
N LEU A 125 -17.96 -23.32 -5.15
CA LEU A 125 -17.68 -21.89 -5.01
C LEU A 125 -18.67 -21.03 -5.78
N LYS A 126 -18.88 -19.82 -5.26
CA LYS A 126 -19.60 -18.70 -5.90
C LYS A 126 -18.80 -17.44 -5.70
N GLY A 127 -18.58 -16.71 -6.78
CA GLY A 127 -17.94 -15.38 -6.76
C GLY A 127 -18.88 -14.35 -7.37
N ASP A 128 -18.92 -13.16 -6.79
CA ASP A 128 -19.68 -12.03 -7.31
C ASP A 128 -18.87 -10.76 -7.31
N ILE A 129 -19.07 -9.95 -8.34
CA ILE A 129 -18.46 -8.64 -8.50
C ILE A 129 -19.43 -7.69 -9.23
N THR A 130 -19.41 -6.42 -8.85
CA THR A 130 -20.06 -5.35 -9.59
C THR A 130 -19.03 -4.53 -10.35
N LEU A 131 -19.17 -4.47 -11.67
CA LEU A 131 -18.28 -3.73 -12.55
C LEU A 131 -18.48 -2.21 -12.40
N ALA A 132 -17.53 -1.42 -12.91
CA ALA A 132 -17.59 0.05 -12.86
C ALA A 132 -18.80 0.66 -13.58
N ASN A 133 -19.32 -0.01 -14.61
CA ASN A 133 -20.53 0.37 -15.34
C ASN A 133 -21.83 -0.05 -14.62
N GLY A 134 -21.74 -0.64 -13.42
CA GLY A 134 -22.89 -1.13 -12.65
C GLY A 134 -23.31 -2.56 -12.98
N THR A 135 -22.77 -3.19 -14.01
CA THR A 135 -23.07 -4.60 -14.37
C THR A 135 -22.67 -5.54 -13.25
N TRP A 136 -23.58 -6.37 -12.81
CA TRP A 136 -23.30 -7.43 -11.85
C TRP A 136 -22.97 -8.73 -12.55
N LEU A 137 -21.87 -9.37 -12.11
CA LEU A 137 -21.42 -10.68 -12.57
C LEU A 137 -21.36 -11.64 -11.41
N MET A 138 -21.82 -12.85 -11.60
CA MET A 138 -21.69 -13.95 -10.66
C MET A 138 -21.14 -15.18 -11.38
N VAL A 139 -20.16 -15.84 -10.80
CA VAL A 139 -19.60 -17.10 -11.28
C VAL A 139 -19.82 -18.20 -10.25
N GLN A 140 -20.14 -19.41 -10.72
CA GLN A 140 -20.24 -20.62 -9.90
C GLN A 140 -19.39 -21.73 -10.52
N ALA A 141 -18.84 -22.60 -9.66
CA ALA A 141 -18.13 -23.81 -10.10
C ALA A 141 -18.13 -24.87 -8.99
N LYS A 142 -17.98 -26.15 -9.35
CA LYS A 142 -17.85 -27.21 -8.36
C LYS A 142 -16.52 -27.18 -7.64
N HIS A 143 -15.44 -26.84 -8.34
CA HIS A 143 -14.10 -26.79 -7.81
C HIS A 143 -13.39 -25.50 -8.22
N GLY A 144 -12.51 -25.01 -7.34
CA GLY A 144 -11.64 -23.87 -7.61
C GLY A 144 -10.27 -24.06 -6.97
N VAL A 145 -9.26 -23.48 -7.58
CA VAL A 145 -7.92 -23.35 -7.03
C VAL A 145 -7.57 -21.89 -7.03
N PHE A 146 -7.42 -21.32 -5.85
CA PHE A 146 -6.99 -19.93 -5.71
C PHE A 146 -5.50 -19.86 -5.41
N LEU A 147 -4.76 -19.17 -6.26
CA LEU A 147 -3.33 -18.90 -6.14
C LEU A 147 -3.16 -17.49 -5.59
N GLN A 148 -2.80 -17.36 -4.31
CA GLN A 148 -2.75 -16.08 -3.59
C GLN A 148 -1.69 -15.11 -4.13
N HIS A 149 -0.54 -15.63 -4.55
CA HIS A 149 0.56 -14.80 -5.03
C HIS A 149 0.25 -14.10 -6.36
N THR A 150 -0.42 -14.82 -7.27
CA THR A 150 -0.77 -14.32 -8.61
C THR A 150 -2.18 -13.73 -8.68
N ASN A 151 -3.00 -13.87 -7.62
CA ASN A 151 -4.43 -13.56 -7.62
C ASN A 151 -5.19 -14.29 -8.76
N GLN A 152 -4.75 -15.49 -9.08
CA GLN A 152 -5.36 -16.33 -10.10
C GLN A 152 -6.35 -17.31 -9.47
N LEU A 153 -7.51 -17.46 -10.07
CA LEU A 153 -8.56 -18.38 -9.67
C LEU A 153 -8.88 -19.31 -10.85
N ASP A 154 -8.45 -20.55 -10.74
CA ASP A 154 -8.75 -21.60 -11.71
C ASP A 154 -10.00 -22.34 -11.28
N LEU A 155 -11.01 -22.35 -12.14
CA LEU A 155 -12.32 -22.96 -11.94
C LEU A 155 -12.47 -24.23 -12.76
N SER A 156 -13.16 -25.23 -12.21
CA SER A 156 -13.48 -26.47 -12.93
C SER A 156 -14.76 -27.13 -12.42
N GLY A 157 -15.41 -27.84 -13.31
CA GLY A 157 -16.66 -28.54 -13.06
C GLY A 157 -17.87 -27.63 -13.04
N ASP A 158 -18.64 -27.66 -14.12
CA ASP A 158 -19.87 -26.89 -14.32
C ASP A 158 -19.67 -25.40 -13.98
N VAL A 159 -18.74 -24.78 -14.67
CA VAL A 159 -18.49 -23.33 -14.55
C VAL A 159 -19.62 -22.59 -15.24
N ILE A 160 -20.34 -21.76 -14.49
CA ILE A 160 -21.43 -20.95 -15.00
C ILE A 160 -21.20 -19.51 -14.59
N LEU A 161 -21.20 -18.61 -15.58
CA LEU A 161 -21.17 -17.16 -15.38
C LEU A 161 -22.58 -16.61 -15.64
N TYR A 162 -23.09 -15.84 -14.72
CA TYR A 162 -24.33 -15.09 -14.84
C TYR A 162 -24.03 -13.60 -14.91
N ARG A 163 -24.77 -12.92 -15.76
CA ARG A 163 -24.75 -11.47 -15.90
C ARG A 163 -26.16 -10.92 -15.65
N ASP A 164 -26.25 -9.69 -15.13
CA ASP A 164 -27.50 -9.04 -14.76
C ASP A 164 -28.46 -8.77 -15.93
N ASP A 165 -27.95 -8.74 -17.18
CA ASP A 165 -28.77 -8.65 -18.39
C ASP A 165 -29.45 -9.97 -18.82
N GLY A 166 -29.29 -11.03 -18.02
CA GLY A 166 -29.80 -12.37 -18.29
C GLY A 166 -28.88 -13.23 -19.16
N THR A 167 -27.67 -12.75 -19.47
CA THR A 167 -26.68 -13.56 -20.18
C THR A 167 -26.11 -14.62 -19.24
N THR A 168 -26.07 -15.86 -19.71
CA THR A 168 -25.47 -17.01 -19.03
C THR A 168 -24.40 -17.63 -19.94
N VAL A 169 -23.22 -17.88 -19.37
CA VAL A 169 -22.13 -18.57 -20.06
C VAL A 169 -21.76 -19.82 -19.28
N SER A 170 -21.78 -20.98 -19.92
CA SER A 170 -21.45 -22.27 -19.32
C SER A 170 -20.26 -22.94 -20.03
N THR A 171 -19.35 -23.51 -19.23
CA THR A 171 -18.15 -24.18 -19.71
C THR A 171 -17.65 -25.21 -18.68
N ALA A 172 -16.75 -26.09 -19.08
CA ALA A 172 -16.15 -27.08 -18.17
C ALA A 172 -15.09 -26.46 -17.22
N SER A 173 -14.34 -25.46 -17.69
CA SER A 173 -13.28 -24.81 -16.91
C SER A 173 -13.11 -23.37 -17.30
N ALA A 174 -12.53 -22.55 -16.41
CA ALA A 174 -12.13 -21.18 -16.70
C ALA A 174 -10.99 -20.75 -15.75
N SER A 175 -10.08 -19.94 -16.25
CA SER A 175 -9.04 -19.28 -15.46
C SER A 175 -9.35 -17.79 -15.37
N ILE A 176 -9.36 -17.25 -14.15
CA ILE A 176 -9.69 -15.84 -13.87
C ILE A 176 -8.49 -15.17 -13.19
N ASP A 177 -8.02 -14.10 -13.76
CA ASP A 177 -7.08 -13.17 -13.14
C ASP A 177 -7.88 -12.10 -12.40
N LEU A 178 -7.97 -12.24 -11.08
CA LEU A 178 -8.73 -11.33 -10.23
C LEU A 178 -8.07 -9.94 -10.13
N LYS A 179 -6.77 -9.88 -10.42
CA LYS A 179 -6.01 -8.63 -10.39
C LYS A 179 -6.35 -7.76 -11.61
N ASN A 180 -6.23 -8.34 -12.80
CA ASN A 180 -6.46 -7.63 -14.06
C ASN A 180 -7.94 -7.69 -14.52
N GLY A 181 -8.78 -8.48 -13.85
CA GLY A 181 -10.19 -8.66 -14.24
C GLY A 181 -10.33 -9.33 -15.59
N ALA A 182 -9.41 -10.25 -15.91
CA ALA A 182 -9.43 -11.03 -17.15
C ALA A 182 -9.86 -12.47 -16.87
N ALA A 183 -10.51 -13.11 -17.83
CA ALA A 183 -10.84 -14.53 -17.76
C ALA A 183 -10.63 -15.18 -19.13
N ALA A 184 -10.26 -16.45 -19.14
CA ALA A 184 -10.06 -17.21 -20.37
C ALA A 184 -10.36 -18.70 -20.16
N ASN A 185 -10.76 -19.36 -21.23
CA ASN A 185 -10.76 -20.81 -21.32
C ASN A 185 -10.47 -21.26 -22.76
N ALA A 186 -10.13 -22.54 -22.92
CA ALA A 186 -9.94 -23.21 -24.20
C ALA A 186 -10.89 -24.42 -24.37
N GLU A 187 -11.93 -24.50 -23.54
CA GLU A 187 -12.91 -25.59 -23.51
C GLU A 187 -14.20 -25.13 -24.19
N PRO A 188 -15.00 -26.08 -24.70
CA PRO A 188 -16.31 -25.79 -25.29
C PRO A 188 -17.12 -24.88 -24.35
N THR A 189 -17.64 -23.80 -24.92
CA THR A 189 -18.37 -22.75 -24.21
C THR A 189 -19.71 -22.54 -24.88
N HIS A 190 -20.77 -22.59 -24.10
CA HIS A 190 -22.12 -22.24 -24.51
C HIS A 190 -22.56 -20.97 -23.82
N ALA A 191 -23.05 -20.00 -24.60
CA ALA A 191 -23.60 -18.76 -24.08
C ALA A 191 -25.03 -18.56 -24.57
N GLU A 192 -25.90 -18.11 -23.68
CA GLU A 192 -27.28 -17.76 -23.98
C GLU A 192 -27.64 -16.42 -23.34
N GLY A 193 -28.55 -15.69 -23.96
CA GLY A 193 -28.98 -14.40 -23.44
C GLY A 193 -29.98 -13.70 -24.35
N PRO A 194 -30.26 -12.41 -24.12
CA PRO A 194 -31.17 -11.64 -24.95
C PRO A 194 -30.77 -11.57 -26.42
N PHE A 195 -29.47 -11.73 -26.73
CA PHE A 195 -28.95 -11.76 -28.09
C PHE A 195 -29.25 -13.06 -28.83
N GLY A 196 -29.49 -14.16 -28.15
CA GLY A 196 -29.66 -15.51 -28.71
C GLY A 196 -28.79 -16.55 -28.02
N THR A 197 -28.29 -17.51 -28.79
CA THR A 197 -27.40 -18.60 -28.32
C THR A 197 -26.09 -18.61 -29.10
N LEU A 198 -25.00 -18.89 -28.43
CA LEU A 198 -23.67 -18.97 -29.01
C LEU A 198 -22.94 -20.22 -28.50
N ASP A 199 -22.44 -21.05 -29.41
CA ASP A 199 -21.52 -22.12 -29.13
C ASP A 199 -20.14 -21.81 -29.67
N ALA A 200 -19.09 -21.97 -28.86
CA ALA A 200 -17.69 -21.65 -29.21
C ALA A 200 -16.73 -22.69 -28.59
N GLN A 201 -15.48 -22.70 -29.06
CA GLN A 201 -14.45 -23.61 -28.53
C GLN A 201 -13.70 -23.05 -27.34
N GLY A 202 -13.94 -21.79 -27.03
CA GLY A 202 -13.34 -21.10 -25.91
C GLY A 202 -13.71 -19.63 -25.87
N PHE A 203 -13.29 -18.92 -24.83
CA PHE A 203 -13.46 -17.48 -24.73
C PHE A 203 -12.28 -16.81 -24.03
N THR A 204 -12.13 -15.52 -24.30
CA THR A 204 -11.28 -14.61 -23.53
C THR A 204 -12.09 -13.38 -23.17
N ALA A 205 -12.16 -13.06 -21.89
CA ALA A 205 -12.75 -11.83 -21.37
C ALA A 205 -11.62 -10.88 -20.94
N THR A 206 -11.67 -9.66 -21.43
CA THR A 206 -10.74 -8.58 -21.12
C THR A 206 -11.50 -7.37 -20.61
N ASP A 207 -10.78 -6.29 -20.32
CA ASP A 207 -11.37 -5.04 -19.84
C ASP A 207 -12.39 -5.27 -18.71
N GLN A 208 -11.97 -6.15 -17.77
CA GLN A 208 -12.77 -6.45 -16.58
C GLN A 208 -14.12 -7.13 -16.90
N GLY A 209 -14.13 -7.95 -17.94
CA GLY A 209 -15.34 -8.68 -18.38
C GLY A 209 -16.30 -7.85 -19.23
N THR A 210 -15.94 -6.62 -19.60
CA THR A 210 -16.76 -5.80 -20.50
C THR A 210 -16.63 -6.24 -21.96
N ALA A 211 -15.46 -6.75 -22.35
CA ALA A 211 -15.21 -7.30 -23.67
C ALA A 211 -15.02 -8.81 -23.58
N ILE A 212 -15.83 -9.57 -24.34
CA ILE A 212 -15.71 -11.03 -24.43
C ILE A 212 -15.48 -11.38 -25.89
N GLN A 213 -14.39 -12.08 -26.16
CA GLN A 213 -14.04 -12.62 -27.46
C GLN A 213 -14.18 -14.14 -27.42
N PHE A 214 -14.96 -14.70 -28.32
CA PHE A 214 -15.08 -16.15 -28.46
C PHE A 214 -14.08 -16.68 -29.49
N ALA A 215 -13.50 -17.84 -29.21
CA ALA A 215 -12.43 -18.45 -29.99
C ALA A 215 -12.89 -19.74 -30.67
N GLY A 216 -12.19 -20.09 -31.77
CA GLY A 216 -12.44 -21.29 -32.55
C GLY A 216 -13.67 -21.20 -33.47
N PRO A 217 -14.14 -22.34 -34.00
CA PRO A 217 -15.43 -22.36 -34.68
C PRO A 217 -16.52 -21.92 -33.73
N ALA A 218 -17.19 -20.80 -34.06
CA ALA A 218 -18.29 -20.29 -33.27
C ALA A 218 -19.57 -20.27 -34.07
N HIS A 219 -20.65 -20.75 -33.45
CA HIS A 219 -21.99 -20.78 -34.04
C HIS A 219 -22.91 -19.88 -33.22
N LEU A 220 -23.38 -18.80 -33.85
CA LEU A 220 -24.26 -17.82 -33.22
C LEU A 220 -25.65 -17.90 -33.87
N VAL A 221 -26.66 -18.12 -33.04
CA VAL A 221 -28.08 -18.01 -33.45
C VAL A 221 -28.67 -16.80 -32.77
N LEU A 222 -29.00 -15.78 -33.55
CA LEU A 222 -29.62 -14.55 -33.03
C LEU A 222 -31.12 -14.76 -32.81
N ASN A 223 -31.62 -14.30 -31.66
CA ASN A 223 -33.05 -14.15 -31.47
C ASN A 223 -33.50 -12.99 -32.39
N GLY A 224 -34.30 -13.32 -33.44
CA GLY A 224 -34.85 -12.28 -34.28
C GLY A 224 -35.69 -11.33 -33.43
N ALA A 225 -35.36 -10.06 -33.46
CA ALA A 225 -36.23 -9.05 -32.90
C ALA A 225 -37.55 -9.16 -33.69
N SER A 226 -38.59 -9.67 -33.08
CA SER A 226 -39.94 -9.50 -33.61
C SER A 226 -40.23 -8.02 -33.57
N PRO A 227 -40.67 -7.40 -34.71
CA PRO A 227 -40.98 -6.01 -34.77
C PRO A 227 -42.17 -5.63 -33.89
#